data_e615bb6cd12b8e552a82c692b7587e72
#
_entry.id   e615bb6cd12b8e552a82c692b7587e72
#
_cell.length_a   1.000
_cell.length_b   1.000
_cell.length_c   1.000
_cell.angle_alpha   90.00
_cell.angle_beta   90.00
_cell.angle_gamma   90.00
#
_symmetry.space_group_name_H-M   'P 1'
#
loop_
_entity.id
_entity.type
_entity.pdbx_description
1 polymer ?
#
loop_
_entity_poly.entity_id
_entity_poly.type
_entity_poly.pdbx_seq_one_letter_code
_entity_poly.pdbx_strand_id
1 'polypeptide(L)'
;MENYILPKKQAIIVFFVFAFGYFLSCLLRAITATLSPVLTSEFNLLAADLGLLAGGYFLGFACMQIPLGYLLDKYGPKKIVSSFLFIALVGTGSFALAESFSGLLVSRILIGVGVSACLMAPLTGYRIWYAENQQQRANSWMLMIASLGFLSSTLPVQLLLPSFGWRWIFGGIAILILISIFLMLVFIPKWNLTKNKELEEPSNTGTLSEVWKNRFFISVIPMGLFNYGGLMAIQTLWAGPWMTRVAGYTPLQSATGLFWINVTMLVSFFLWGYFLPKISGIGFSAKRILKLGLPISFSVMLVIILLGPKAGAFYITLFILSSIFLSVTQPAVGLSFSGYSAGKALTSFNLLIFAGTFIMQWLMGLVIDIVKGMGHTEIFAFKSAFSVFLI
;
A
#
# COMPACT_ATOMS: atom_id res chain seq x y z
N MET A 1 13.03 -19.14 -30.45
CA MET A 1 11.79 -18.96 -29.65
C MET A 1 11.32 -17.53 -29.84
N GLU A 2 10.27 -17.30 -30.61
CA GLU A 2 9.71 -15.95 -30.73
C GLU A 2 8.94 -15.63 -29.45
N ASN A 3 9.55 -14.86 -28.57
CA ASN A 3 8.83 -14.22 -27.47
C ASN A 3 7.72 -13.37 -28.10
N TYR A 4 6.47 -13.62 -27.71
CA TYR A 4 5.32 -12.82 -28.18
C TYR A 4 5.38 -11.44 -27.49
N ILE A 5 6.29 -10.61 -28.00
CA ILE A 5 6.43 -9.23 -27.54
C ILE A 5 5.34 -8.42 -28.23
N LEU A 6 4.57 -7.68 -27.44
CA LEU A 6 3.52 -6.82 -27.98
C LEU A 6 4.09 -5.70 -28.85
N PRO A 7 3.40 -5.35 -29.96
CA PRO A 7 3.71 -4.14 -30.70
C PRO A 7 3.67 -2.91 -29.77
N LYS A 8 4.56 -1.94 -30.00
CA LYS A 8 4.76 -0.77 -29.12
C LYS A 8 3.44 -0.06 -28.74
N LYS A 9 2.51 0.12 -29.69
CA LYS A 9 1.20 0.75 -29.42
C LYS A 9 0.36 -0.08 -28.45
N GLN A 10 0.29 -1.38 -28.64
CA GLN A 10 -0.46 -2.28 -27.73
C GLN A 10 0.18 -2.33 -26.35
N ALA A 11 1.51 -2.39 -26.27
CA ALA A 11 2.23 -2.37 -24.99
C ALA A 11 1.91 -1.08 -24.19
N ILE A 12 1.87 0.09 -24.85
CA ILE A 12 1.51 1.34 -24.19
C ILE A 12 0.06 1.30 -23.68
N ILE A 13 -0.88 0.81 -24.48
CA ILE A 13 -2.30 0.70 -24.07
C ILE A 13 -2.43 -0.24 -22.87
N VAL A 14 -1.81 -1.43 -22.92
CA VAL A 14 -1.80 -2.41 -21.82
C VAL A 14 -1.22 -1.80 -20.55
N PHE A 15 -0.14 -1.02 -20.67
CA PHE A 15 0.44 -0.30 -19.54
C PHE A 15 -0.58 0.64 -18.89
N PHE A 16 -1.20 1.54 -19.66
CA PHE A 16 -2.14 2.53 -19.12
C PHE A 16 -3.41 1.89 -18.54
N VAL A 17 -3.89 0.81 -19.11
CA VAL A 17 -5.04 0.07 -18.59
C VAL A 17 -4.72 -0.52 -17.21
N PHE A 18 -3.57 -1.17 -17.04
CA PHE A 18 -3.14 -1.67 -15.73
C PHE A 18 -2.83 -0.54 -14.75
N ALA A 19 -2.16 0.52 -15.22
CA ALA A 19 -1.83 1.69 -14.43
C ALA A 19 -3.08 2.37 -13.84
N PHE A 20 -4.16 2.44 -14.59
CA PHE A 20 -5.43 3.01 -14.13
C PHE A 20 -6.04 2.16 -12.99
N GLY A 21 -6.06 0.83 -13.11
CA GLY A 21 -6.51 -0.04 -12.02
C GLY A 21 -5.64 0.09 -10.75
N TYR A 22 -4.32 0.19 -10.93
CA TYR A 22 -3.39 0.36 -9.80
C TYR A 22 -3.50 1.75 -9.15
N PHE A 23 -3.73 2.79 -9.93
CA PHE A 23 -4.05 4.13 -9.43
C PHE A 23 -5.26 4.09 -8.49
N LEU A 24 -6.37 3.45 -8.91
CA LEU A 24 -7.58 3.30 -8.09
C LEU A 24 -7.31 2.50 -6.81
N SER A 25 -6.49 1.45 -6.88
CA SER A 25 -6.06 0.68 -5.72
C SER A 25 -5.34 1.56 -4.68
N CYS A 26 -4.41 2.42 -5.13
CA CYS A 26 -3.64 3.29 -4.25
C CYS A 26 -4.48 4.45 -3.69
N LEU A 27 -5.41 5.00 -4.48
CA LEU A 27 -6.38 5.99 -4.03
C LEU A 27 -7.24 5.41 -2.89
N LEU A 28 -7.83 4.23 -3.09
CA LEU A 28 -8.68 3.57 -2.09
C LEU A 28 -7.92 3.16 -0.83
N ARG A 29 -6.61 2.93 -0.95
CA ARG A 29 -5.73 2.57 0.18
C ARG A 29 -5.60 3.68 1.21
N ALA A 30 -5.46 4.94 0.77
CA ALA A 30 -5.16 6.06 1.65
C ALA A 30 -6.35 7.01 1.90
N ILE A 31 -7.45 6.87 1.18
CA ILE A 31 -8.60 7.79 1.25
C ILE A 31 -9.20 7.90 2.67
N THR A 32 -9.06 6.86 3.50
CA THR A 32 -9.60 6.85 4.86
C THR A 32 -8.98 7.93 5.75
N ALA A 33 -7.70 8.26 5.55
CA ALA A 33 -7.05 9.33 6.31
C ALA A 33 -7.76 10.69 6.11
N THR A 34 -8.14 10.98 4.87
CA THR A 34 -8.86 12.22 4.52
C THR A 34 -10.30 12.20 5.00
N LEU A 35 -10.96 11.05 4.93
CA LEU A 35 -12.37 10.90 5.34
C LEU A 35 -12.55 10.66 6.84
N SER A 36 -11.45 10.45 7.59
CA SER A 36 -11.53 10.11 9.02
C SER A 36 -12.38 11.07 9.85
N PRO A 37 -12.34 12.42 9.68
CA PRO A 37 -13.17 13.31 10.48
C PRO A 37 -14.68 13.10 10.24
N VAL A 38 -15.07 12.97 8.96
CA VAL A 38 -16.48 12.82 8.58
C VAL A 38 -17.03 11.47 9.01
N LEU A 39 -16.30 10.38 8.75
CA LEU A 39 -16.72 9.02 9.14
C LEU A 39 -16.79 8.89 10.68
N THR A 40 -15.81 9.43 11.40
CA THR A 40 -15.82 9.43 12.86
C THR A 40 -17.03 10.18 13.41
N SER A 41 -17.38 11.34 12.84
CA SER A 41 -18.54 12.14 13.27
C SER A 41 -19.85 11.45 12.93
N GLU A 42 -20.00 10.89 11.73
CA GLU A 42 -21.27 10.31 11.27
C GLU A 42 -21.61 8.98 11.96
N PHE A 43 -20.61 8.14 12.19
CA PHE A 43 -20.81 6.81 12.79
C PHE A 43 -20.38 6.74 14.26
N ASN A 44 -20.01 7.86 14.90
CA ASN A 44 -19.52 7.94 16.27
C ASN A 44 -18.38 6.94 16.56
N LEU A 45 -17.40 6.85 15.62
CA LEU A 45 -16.33 5.87 15.71
C LEU A 45 -15.35 6.20 16.83
N LEU A 46 -14.98 5.20 17.60
CA LEU A 46 -13.80 5.24 18.45
C LEU A 46 -12.52 5.17 17.62
N ALA A 47 -11.39 5.44 18.23
CA ALA A 47 -10.11 5.36 17.53
C ALA A 47 -9.78 3.91 17.07
N ALA A 48 -10.15 2.92 17.89
CA ALA A 48 -10.05 1.50 17.52
C ALA A 48 -10.91 1.14 16.30
N ASP A 49 -12.16 1.66 16.25
CA ASP A 49 -13.04 1.44 15.11
C ASP A 49 -12.46 2.05 13.83
N LEU A 50 -11.94 3.27 13.92
CA LEU A 50 -11.29 3.93 12.79
C LEU A 50 -10.06 3.15 12.31
N GLY A 51 -9.24 2.66 13.23
CA GLY A 51 -8.08 1.82 12.94
C GLY A 51 -8.48 0.49 12.30
N LEU A 52 -9.54 -0.15 12.80
CA LEU A 52 -10.10 -1.39 12.26
C LEU A 52 -10.70 -1.17 10.86
N LEU A 53 -11.42 -0.07 10.66
CA LEU A 53 -12.02 0.29 9.37
C LEU A 53 -10.95 0.50 8.27
N ALA A 54 -9.92 1.28 8.57
CA ALA A 54 -8.82 1.49 7.64
C ALA A 54 -8.01 0.20 7.44
N GLY A 55 -7.76 -0.52 8.54
CA GLY A 55 -7.06 -1.80 8.55
C GLY A 55 -7.78 -2.89 7.76
N GLY A 56 -9.11 -2.89 7.71
CA GLY A 56 -9.91 -3.86 6.96
C GLY A 56 -9.50 -3.96 5.49
N TYR A 57 -9.12 -2.85 4.85
CA TYR A 57 -8.53 -2.86 3.52
C TYR A 57 -7.25 -3.71 3.47
N PHE A 58 -6.34 -3.49 4.41
CA PHE A 58 -5.05 -4.20 4.44
C PHE A 58 -5.21 -5.67 4.82
N LEU A 59 -6.17 -6.00 5.67
CA LEU A 59 -6.53 -7.39 5.99
C LEU A 59 -6.99 -8.14 4.73
N GLY A 60 -7.96 -7.60 3.99
CA GLY A 60 -8.44 -8.18 2.75
C GLY A 60 -7.32 -8.33 1.71
N PHE A 61 -6.48 -7.31 1.58
CA PHE A 61 -5.32 -7.32 0.68
C PHE A 61 -4.28 -8.38 1.08
N ALA A 62 -3.95 -8.49 2.36
CA ALA A 62 -2.98 -9.45 2.90
C ALA A 62 -3.42 -10.90 2.68
N CYS A 63 -4.68 -11.22 2.95
CA CYS A 63 -5.24 -12.57 2.76
C CYS A 63 -5.06 -13.09 1.33
N MET A 64 -5.03 -12.20 0.35
CA MET A 64 -4.91 -12.58 -1.07
C MET A 64 -3.45 -12.69 -1.55
N GLN A 65 -2.44 -12.28 -0.80
CA GLN A 65 -1.06 -12.26 -1.29
C GLN A 65 -0.55 -13.65 -1.72
N ILE A 66 -0.82 -14.68 -0.92
CA ILE A 66 -0.36 -16.04 -1.21
C ILE A 66 -1.22 -16.70 -2.31
N PRO A 67 -2.56 -16.73 -2.24
CA PRO A 67 -3.40 -17.31 -3.28
C PRO A 67 -3.23 -16.65 -4.64
N LEU A 68 -2.97 -15.33 -4.66
CA LEU A 68 -2.92 -14.53 -5.88
C LEU A 68 -1.85 -15.01 -6.86
N GLY A 69 -0.66 -15.38 -6.37
CA GLY A 69 0.40 -15.91 -7.22
C GLY A 69 -0.06 -17.14 -8.01
N TYR A 70 -0.62 -18.13 -7.31
CA TYR A 70 -1.16 -19.34 -7.94
C TYR A 70 -2.29 -19.05 -8.94
N LEU A 71 -3.19 -18.12 -8.57
CA LEU A 71 -4.31 -17.75 -9.44
C LEU A 71 -3.82 -17.05 -10.74
N LEU A 72 -2.82 -16.18 -10.64
CA LEU A 72 -2.24 -15.49 -11.78
C LEU A 72 -1.53 -16.46 -12.73
N ASP A 73 -0.79 -17.42 -12.20
CA ASP A 73 -0.09 -18.43 -13.01
C ASP A 73 -1.11 -19.33 -13.74
N LYS A 74 -2.19 -19.73 -13.04
CA LYS A 74 -3.19 -20.64 -13.59
C LYS A 74 -4.17 -19.98 -14.58
N TYR A 75 -4.66 -18.78 -14.25
CA TYR A 75 -5.78 -18.16 -15.01
C TYR A 75 -5.35 -16.93 -15.81
N GLY A 76 -4.15 -16.41 -15.53
CA GLY A 76 -3.55 -15.25 -16.19
C GLY A 76 -4.04 -13.89 -15.70
N PRO A 77 -3.27 -12.83 -16.01
CA PRO A 77 -3.52 -11.49 -15.49
C PRO A 77 -4.91 -10.93 -15.82
N LYS A 78 -5.37 -11.10 -17.08
CA LYS A 78 -6.65 -10.57 -17.55
C LYS A 78 -7.84 -11.03 -16.73
N LYS A 79 -7.99 -12.35 -16.58
CA LYS A 79 -9.12 -12.94 -15.84
C LYS A 79 -9.08 -12.57 -14.37
N ILE A 80 -7.90 -12.70 -13.75
CA ILE A 80 -7.75 -12.48 -12.32
C ILE A 80 -7.98 -11.01 -11.96
N VAL A 81 -7.33 -10.06 -12.64
CA VAL A 81 -7.52 -8.65 -12.29
C VAL A 81 -8.94 -8.17 -12.53
N SER A 82 -9.61 -8.64 -13.59
CA SER A 82 -11.00 -8.26 -13.87
C SER A 82 -11.96 -8.84 -12.82
N SER A 83 -11.80 -10.12 -12.44
CA SER A 83 -12.63 -10.75 -11.39
C SER A 83 -12.40 -10.09 -10.03
N PHE A 84 -11.18 -9.76 -9.70
CA PHE A 84 -10.83 -9.09 -8.45
C PHE A 84 -11.37 -7.65 -8.43
N LEU A 85 -11.22 -6.90 -9.51
CA LEU A 85 -11.81 -5.56 -9.60
C LEU A 85 -13.34 -5.59 -9.53
N PHE A 86 -14.00 -6.68 -9.94
CA PHE A 86 -15.45 -6.84 -9.73
C PHE A 86 -15.78 -6.96 -8.23
N ILE A 87 -14.96 -7.67 -7.44
CA ILE A 87 -15.10 -7.68 -5.98
C ILE A 87 -14.88 -6.27 -5.40
N ALA A 88 -13.88 -5.53 -5.91
CA ALA A 88 -13.65 -4.15 -5.51
C ALA A 88 -14.82 -3.23 -5.86
N LEU A 89 -15.46 -3.41 -7.01
CA LEU A 89 -16.66 -2.69 -7.44
C LEU A 89 -17.80 -2.90 -6.45
N VAL A 90 -18.08 -4.16 -6.13
CA VAL A 90 -19.12 -4.51 -5.12
C VAL A 90 -18.77 -3.88 -3.78
N GLY A 91 -17.51 -4.04 -3.31
CA GLY A 91 -17.06 -3.44 -2.05
C GLY A 91 -17.16 -1.92 -2.04
N THR A 92 -16.78 -1.24 -3.12
CA THR A 92 -16.84 0.23 -3.22
C THR A 92 -18.27 0.74 -3.28
N GLY A 93 -19.15 0.06 -4.01
CA GLY A 93 -20.57 0.35 -4.06
C GLY A 93 -21.25 0.12 -2.70
N SER A 94 -20.97 -1.01 -2.06
CA SER A 94 -21.49 -1.30 -0.70
C SER A 94 -21.00 -0.29 0.34
N PHE A 95 -19.75 0.20 0.20
CA PHE A 95 -19.23 1.25 1.08
C PHE A 95 -20.03 2.54 0.91
N ALA A 96 -20.34 2.96 -0.31
CA ALA A 96 -21.14 4.14 -0.59
C ALA A 96 -22.57 4.07 0.01
N LEU A 97 -23.13 2.86 0.10
CA LEU A 97 -24.48 2.59 0.60
C LEU A 97 -24.51 2.20 2.08
N ALA A 98 -23.36 2.13 2.75
CA ALA A 98 -23.29 1.65 4.12
C ALA A 98 -23.93 2.65 5.11
N GLU A 99 -24.78 2.11 6.02
CA GLU A 99 -25.44 2.82 7.10
C GLU A 99 -24.96 2.38 8.49
N SER A 100 -24.03 1.41 8.54
CA SER A 100 -23.49 0.88 9.78
C SER A 100 -21.98 0.67 9.69
N PHE A 101 -21.31 0.67 10.85
CA PHE A 101 -19.88 0.36 10.96
C PHE A 101 -19.54 -1.01 10.35
N SER A 102 -20.35 -2.02 10.64
CA SER A 102 -20.13 -3.38 10.09
C SER A 102 -20.21 -3.39 8.58
N GLY A 103 -21.15 -2.65 7.98
CA GLY A 103 -21.26 -2.49 6.53
C GLY A 103 -20.02 -1.82 5.93
N LEU A 104 -19.53 -0.75 6.56
CA LEU A 104 -18.30 -0.07 6.16
C LEU A 104 -17.09 -1.03 6.25
N LEU A 105 -16.94 -1.77 7.34
CA LEU A 105 -15.82 -2.69 7.57
C LEU A 105 -15.79 -3.83 6.56
N VAL A 106 -16.92 -4.50 6.34
CA VAL A 106 -17.03 -5.58 5.32
C VAL A 106 -16.70 -5.03 3.93
N SER A 107 -17.22 -3.86 3.60
CA SER A 107 -16.93 -3.18 2.33
C SER A 107 -15.44 -2.90 2.18
N ARG A 108 -14.74 -2.46 3.23
CA ARG A 108 -13.29 -2.23 3.22
C ARG A 108 -12.51 -3.52 2.98
N ILE A 109 -12.90 -4.62 3.60
CA ILE A 109 -12.27 -5.93 3.38
C ILE A 109 -12.46 -6.35 1.92
N LEU A 110 -13.68 -6.24 1.37
CA LEU A 110 -13.96 -6.55 -0.03
C LEU A 110 -13.15 -5.68 -1.00
N ILE A 111 -13.05 -4.38 -0.73
CA ILE A 111 -12.20 -3.48 -1.52
C ILE A 111 -10.75 -3.97 -1.50
N GLY A 112 -10.21 -4.29 -0.31
CA GLY A 112 -8.84 -4.78 -0.14
C GLY A 112 -8.56 -6.07 -0.92
N VAL A 113 -9.47 -7.06 -0.82
CA VAL A 113 -9.44 -8.28 -1.63
C VAL A 113 -9.43 -7.93 -3.12
N GLY A 114 -10.37 -7.10 -3.54
CA GLY A 114 -10.60 -6.81 -4.95
C GLY A 114 -9.47 -6.05 -5.65
N VAL A 115 -8.75 -5.19 -4.94
CA VAL A 115 -7.64 -4.42 -5.54
C VAL A 115 -6.27 -5.10 -5.36
N SER A 116 -6.19 -6.22 -4.64
CA SER A 116 -4.92 -6.91 -4.35
C SER A 116 -4.18 -7.37 -5.61
N ALA A 117 -4.91 -7.67 -6.70
CA ALA A 117 -4.34 -8.09 -7.98
C ALA A 117 -3.76 -6.93 -8.82
N CYS A 118 -4.08 -5.66 -8.51
CA CYS A 118 -3.80 -4.51 -9.38
C CYS A 118 -2.31 -4.23 -9.61
N LEU A 119 -1.41 -4.69 -8.74
CA LEU A 119 0.04 -4.59 -8.95
C LEU A 119 0.62 -5.90 -9.49
N MET A 120 0.25 -7.04 -8.93
CA MET A 120 0.87 -8.33 -9.28
C MET A 120 0.46 -8.82 -10.68
N ALA A 121 -0.79 -8.57 -11.10
CA ALA A 121 -1.25 -8.96 -12.43
C ALA A 121 -0.46 -8.27 -13.57
N PRO A 122 -0.24 -6.93 -13.56
CA PRO A 122 0.63 -6.29 -14.55
C PRO A 122 2.06 -6.83 -14.52
N LEU A 123 2.68 -7.02 -13.34
CA LEU A 123 4.04 -7.55 -13.25
C LEU A 123 4.16 -8.93 -13.89
N THR A 124 3.17 -9.80 -13.68
CA THR A 124 3.09 -11.11 -14.33
C THR A 124 2.92 -10.98 -15.84
N GLY A 125 2.07 -10.08 -16.31
CA GLY A 125 1.85 -9.84 -17.74
C GLY A 125 3.06 -9.25 -18.45
N TYR A 126 3.75 -8.30 -17.83
CA TYR A 126 4.95 -7.66 -18.42
C TYR A 126 6.09 -8.65 -18.63
N ARG A 127 6.25 -9.66 -17.76
CA ARG A 127 7.27 -10.71 -17.95
C ARG A 127 7.13 -11.45 -19.27
N ILE A 128 5.95 -11.53 -19.84
CA ILE A 128 5.66 -12.29 -21.07
C ILE A 128 5.51 -11.38 -22.29
N TRP A 129 4.89 -10.22 -22.09
CA TRP A 129 4.48 -9.34 -23.21
C TRP A 129 5.46 -8.23 -23.53
N TYR A 130 6.45 -7.97 -22.65
CA TYR A 130 7.40 -6.86 -22.81
C TYR A 130 8.82 -7.36 -22.92
N ALA A 131 9.63 -6.67 -23.73
CA ALA A 131 11.08 -6.88 -23.74
C ALA A 131 11.67 -6.51 -22.36
N GLU A 132 12.76 -7.14 -21.96
CA GLU A 132 13.36 -7.02 -20.63
C GLU A 132 13.62 -5.55 -20.21
N ASN A 133 14.18 -4.75 -21.11
CA ASN A 133 14.41 -3.33 -20.88
C ASN A 133 13.12 -2.51 -20.71
N GLN A 134 12.01 -2.95 -21.32
CA GLN A 134 10.69 -2.33 -21.17
C GLN A 134 10.01 -2.74 -19.86
N GLN A 135 10.24 -3.98 -19.38
CA GLN A 135 9.68 -4.46 -18.10
C GLN A 135 10.15 -3.60 -16.93
N GLN A 136 11.46 -3.35 -16.82
CA GLN A 136 12.02 -2.52 -15.76
C GLN A 136 11.44 -1.11 -15.77
N ARG A 137 11.30 -0.54 -16.96
CA ARG A 137 10.71 0.79 -17.15
C ARG A 137 9.24 0.83 -16.76
N ALA A 138 8.44 -0.15 -17.17
CA ALA A 138 7.03 -0.26 -16.82
C ALA A 138 6.85 -0.41 -15.30
N ASN A 139 7.67 -1.24 -14.65
CA ASN A 139 7.63 -1.43 -13.20
C ASN A 139 7.92 -0.12 -12.45
N SER A 140 8.92 0.65 -12.88
CA SER A 140 9.23 1.95 -12.28
C SER A 140 8.09 2.94 -12.45
N TRP A 141 7.45 2.98 -13.62
CA TRP A 141 6.30 3.86 -13.86
C TRP A 141 5.07 3.45 -13.07
N MET A 142 4.87 2.16 -12.80
CA MET A 142 3.79 1.70 -11.90
C MET A 142 3.95 2.28 -10.48
N LEU A 143 5.17 2.39 -9.96
CA LEU A 143 5.40 3.04 -8.66
C LEU A 143 5.06 4.55 -8.67
N MET A 144 5.32 5.24 -9.78
CA MET A 144 4.89 6.64 -9.95
C MET A 144 3.36 6.76 -9.96
N ILE A 145 2.66 5.85 -10.64
CA ILE A 145 1.20 5.79 -10.65
C ILE A 145 0.63 5.56 -9.24
N ALA A 146 1.28 4.73 -8.42
CA ALA A 146 0.90 4.57 -7.02
C ALA A 146 0.92 5.91 -6.27
N SER A 147 1.97 6.69 -6.46
CA SER A 147 2.08 8.01 -5.82
C SER A 147 0.98 8.98 -6.28
N LEU A 148 0.59 8.94 -7.55
CA LEU A 148 -0.55 9.72 -8.05
C LEU A 148 -1.87 9.28 -7.39
N GLY A 149 -2.07 7.99 -7.15
CA GLY A 149 -3.21 7.47 -6.40
C GLY A 149 -3.26 8.00 -4.97
N PHE A 150 -2.12 7.98 -4.27
CA PHE A 150 -2.00 8.56 -2.93
C PHE A 150 -2.26 10.06 -2.92
N LEU A 151 -1.71 10.82 -3.85
CA LEU A 151 -1.95 12.27 -3.98
C LEU A 151 -3.44 12.57 -4.18
N SER A 152 -4.10 11.81 -5.07
CA SER A 152 -5.53 11.99 -5.38
C SER A 152 -6.44 11.67 -4.19
N SER A 153 -6.02 10.81 -3.27
CA SER A 153 -6.77 10.46 -2.05
C SER A 153 -6.79 11.55 -0.97
N THR A 154 -6.01 12.61 -1.12
CA THR A 154 -5.80 13.66 -0.12
C THR A 154 -6.55 14.96 -0.48
N LEU A 155 -5.84 16.02 -0.84
CA LEU A 155 -6.43 17.31 -1.15
C LEU A 155 -7.54 17.26 -2.22
N PRO A 156 -7.43 16.51 -3.34
CA PRO A 156 -8.52 16.42 -4.31
C PRO A 156 -9.81 15.87 -3.70
N VAL A 157 -9.73 14.80 -2.90
CA VAL A 157 -10.90 14.25 -2.19
C VAL A 157 -11.47 15.26 -1.20
N GLN A 158 -10.62 15.95 -0.42
CA GLN A 158 -11.06 16.96 0.55
C GLN A 158 -11.79 18.12 -0.11
N LEU A 159 -11.37 18.55 -1.31
CA LEU A 159 -12.04 19.63 -2.06
C LEU A 159 -13.42 19.20 -2.60
N LEU A 160 -13.58 17.93 -2.97
CA LEU A 160 -14.84 17.39 -3.46
C LEU A 160 -15.84 17.10 -2.31
N LEU A 161 -15.33 16.85 -1.11
CA LEU A 161 -16.13 16.39 0.02
C LEU A 161 -17.28 17.32 0.42
N PRO A 162 -17.12 18.67 0.50
CA PRO A 162 -18.20 19.58 0.85
C PRO A 162 -19.33 19.63 -0.17
N SER A 163 -19.01 19.43 -1.46
CA SER A 163 -19.98 19.53 -2.56
C SER A 163 -20.75 18.25 -2.82
N PHE A 164 -20.07 17.11 -2.70
CA PHE A 164 -20.61 15.80 -3.11
C PHE A 164 -20.87 14.87 -1.92
N GLY A 165 -20.16 15.05 -0.80
CA GLY A 165 -20.14 14.09 0.28
C GLY A 165 -19.37 12.79 -0.06
N TRP A 166 -19.01 12.03 0.96
CA TRP A 166 -18.18 10.85 0.79
C TRP A 166 -18.89 9.69 0.04
N ARG A 167 -20.21 9.58 0.16
CA ARG A 167 -21.00 8.56 -0.53
C ARG A 167 -20.94 8.70 -2.04
N TRP A 168 -21.12 9.90 -2.54
CA TRP A 168 -21.03 10.19 -3.98
C TRP A 168 -19.60 10.08 -4.50
N ILE A 169 -18.59 10.40 -3.68
CA ILE A 169 -17.18 10.17 -4.04
C ILE A 169 -16.93 8.66 -4.24
N PHE A 170 -17.40 7.81 -3.32
CA PHE A 170 -17.27 6.35 -3.48
C PHE A 170 -18.11 5.82 -4.65
N GLY A 171 -19.30 6.37 -4.89
CA GLY A 171 -20.09 6.07 -6.10
C GLY A 171 -19.33 6.39 -7.39
N GLY A 172 -18.68 7.55 -7.45
CA GLY A 172 -17.81 7.93 -8.57
C GLY A 172 -16.62 6.99 -8.75
N ILE A 173 -15.96 6.61 -7.64
CA ILE A 173 -14.85 5.63 -7.69
C ILE A 173 -15.37 4.26 -8.18
N ALA A 174 -16.57 3.83 -7.77
CA ALA A 174 -17.17 2.58 -8.26
C ALA A 174 -17.38 2.62 -9.79
N ILE A 175 -17.83 3.74 -10.35
CA ILE A 175 -17.94 3.94 -11.80
C ILE A 175 -16.55 3.86 -12.46
N LEU A 176 -15.53 4.48 -11.89
CA LEU A 176 -14.16 4.39 -12.40
C LEU A 176 -13.61 2.96 -12.37
N ILE A 177 -13.95 2.17 -11.33
CA ILE A 177 -13.60 0.74 -11.27
C ILE A 177 -14.32 -0.03 -12.37
N LEU A 178 -15.60 0.23 -12.62
CA LEU A 178 -16.36 -0.39 -13.70
C LEU A 178 -15.73 -0.10 -15.08
N ILE A 179 -15.33 1.15 -15.31
CA ILE A 179 -14.57 1.55 -16.51
C ILE A 179 -13.25 0.79 -16.59
N SER A 180 -12.53 0.65 -15.47
CA SER A 180 -11.27 -0.09 -15.42
C SER A 180 -11.48 -1.57 -15.79
N ILE A 181 -12.53 -2.22 -15.27
CA ILE A 181 -12.89 -3.60 -15.64
C ILE A 181 -13.14 -3.71 -17.15
N PHE A 182 -13.94 -2.80 -17.71
CA PHE A 182 -14.22 -2.77 -19.14
C PHE A 182 -12.94 -2.65 -19.97
N LEU A 183 -12.07 -1.70 -19.64
CA LEU A 183 -10.79 -1.52 -20.31
C LEU A 183 -9.89 -2.76 -20.19
N MET A 184 -9.86 -3.43 -19.02
CA MET A 184 -9.12 -4.68 -18.81
C MET A 184 -9.64 -5.79 -19.73
N LEU A 185 -10.96 -5.92 -19.83
CA LEU A 185 -11.59 -6.97 -20.65
C LEU A 185 -11.37 -6.74 -22.14
N VAL A 186 -11.30 -5.48 -22.61
CA VAL A 186 -11.10 -5.15 -24.01
C VAL A 186 -9.63 -5.23 -24.41
N PHE A 187 -8.74 -4.56 -23.70
CA PHE A 187 -7.38 -4.28 -24.16
C PHE A 187 -6.31 -5.26 -23.65
N ILE A 188 -6.55 -5.97 -22.53
CA ILE A 188 -5.54 -6.91 -22.06
C ILE A 188 -5.55 -8.19 -22.92
N PRO A 189 -4.39 -8.67 -23.39
CA PRO A 189 -4.29 -9.87 -24.20
C PRO A 189 -4.80 -11.13 -23.46
N LYS A 190 -5.26 -12.11 -24.24
CA LYS A 190 -5.64 -13.41 -23.70
C LYS A 190 -4.40 -14.16 -23.21
N TRP A 191 -4.54 -14.89 -22.10
CA TRP A 191 -3.50 -15.72 -21.51
C TRP A 191 -3.46 -17.08 -22.21
N ASN A 192 -2.33 -17.45 -22.83
CA ASN A 192 -2.15 -18.76 -23.49
C ASN A 192 -1.31 -19.68 -22.60
N LEU A 193 -1.97 -20.62 -21.93
CA LEU A 193 -1.37 -21.56 -21.00
C LEU A 193 -0.36 -22.52 -21.65
N THR A 194 -0.55 -22.91 -22.90
CA THR A 194 0.31 -23.86 -23.61
C THR A 194 1.72 -23.31 -23.88
N LYS A 195 1.85 -22.03 -24.16
CA LYS A 195 3.16 -21.37 -24.39
C LYS A 195 3.93 -21.08 -23.08
N ASN A 196 3.23 -20.98 -21.96
CA ASN A 196 3.87 -20.61 -20.69
C ASN A 196 4.49 -21.82 -19.97
N LYS A 197 3.96 -23.02 -20.19
CA LYS A 197 4.55 -24.26 -19.64
C LYS A 197 5.94 -24.60 -20.20
N GLU A 198 6.24 -24.13 -21.41
CA GLU A 198 7.58 -24.33 -22.03
C GLU A 198 8.65 -23.35 -21.46
N LEU A 199 8.23 -22.30 -20.75
CA LEU A 199 9.12 -21.35 -20.06
C LEU A 199 9.40 -21.76 -18.60
N GLU A 200 8.66 -22.72 -18.07
CA GLU A 200 8.91 -23.31 -16.76
C GLU A 200 9.85 -24.51 -16.94
N GLU A 201 11.15 -24.28 -16.75
CA GLU A 201 12.06 -25.40 -16.52
C GLU A 201 11.61 -26.15 -15.27
N PRO A 202 11.47 -27.50 -15.32
CA PRO A 202 11.02 -28.33 -14.21
C PRO A 202 12.17 -28.60 -13.23
N SER A 203 12.86 -27.58 -12.76
CA SER A 203 13.94 -27.76 -11.81
C SER A 203 13.78 -26.88 -10.57
N ASN A 204 13.51 -27.55 -9.47
CA ASN A 204 13.48 -27.02 -8.10
C ASN A 204 12.34 -26.03 -7.81
N THR A 205 11.14 -26.56 -7.60
CA THR A 205 10.03 -25.82 -7.00
C THR A 205 10.33 -25.52 -5.55
N GLY A 206 11.07 -24.46 -5.28
CA GLY A 206 11.26 -23.98 -3.91
C GLY A 206 9.91 -23.89 -3.21
N THR A 207 9.77 -24.47 -2.04
CA THR A 207 8.51 -24.52 -1.31
C THR A 207 8.32 -23.24 -0.50
N LEU A 208 7.06 -22.89 -0.22
CA LEU A 208 6.76 -21.78 0.68
C LEU A 208 7.41 -22.00 2.05
N SER A 209 7.49 -23.26 2.49
CA SER A 209 8.15 -23.68 3.74
C SER A 209 9.64 -23.32 3.77
N GLU A 210 10.36 -23.37 2.65
CA GLU A 210 11.76 -22.96 2.59
C GLU A 210 11.92 -21.47 2.83
N VAL A 211 11.02 -20.64 2.32
CA VAL A 211 11.02 -19.20 2.56
C VAL A 211 10.89 -18.91 4.05
N TRP A 212 9.88 -19.50 4.70
CA TRP A 212 9.59 -19.27 6.11
C TRP A 212 10.61 -19.91 7.08
N LYS A 213 11.46 -20.84 6.63
CA LYS A 213 12.57 -21.41 7.38
C LYS A 213 13.92 -20.72 7.12
N ASN A 214 13.99 -19.84 6.13
CA ASN A 214 15.22 -19.13 5.81
C ASN A 214 15.60 -18.13 6.89
N ARG A 215 16.85 -18.23 7.41
CA ARG A 215 17.35 -17.36 8.50
C ARG A 215 17.31 -15.88 8.19
N PHE A 216 17.62 -15.50 6.95
CA PHE A 216 17.54 -14.10 6.53
C PHE A 216 16.09 -13.62 6.52
N PHE A 217 15.17 -14.40 5.95
CA PHE A 217 13.74 -14.07 5.93
C PHE A 217 13.18 -13.89 7.33
N ILE A 218 13.48 -14.82 8.24
CA ILE A 218 13.08 -14.72 9.65
C ILE A 218 13.60 -13.43 10.30
N SER A 219 14.84 -13.03 10.01
CA SER A 219 15.44 -11.81 10.58
C SER A 219 14.77 -10.51 10.11
N VAL A 220 14.11 -10.52 8.95
CA VAL A 220 13.41 -9.34 8.41
C VAL A 220 11.89 -9.34 8.71
N ILE A 221 11.33 -10.39 9.34
CA ILE A 221 9.93 -10.45 9.75
C ILE A 221 9.54 -9.25 10.64
N PRO A 222 10.26 -8.93 11.74
CA PRO A 222 9.91 -7.79 12.59
C PRO A 222 9.93 -6.47 11.81
N MET A 223 10.87 -6.31 10.88
CA MET A 223 10.97 -5.13 10.04
C MET A 223 9.78 -4.98 9.10
N GLY A 224 9.31 -6.06 8.48
CA GLY A 224 8.12 -6.06 7.64
C GLY A 224 6.84 -5.76 8.43
N LEU A 225 6.64 -6.46 9.56
CA LEU A 225 5.44 -6.34 10.38
C LEU A 225 5.34 -4.99 11.09
N PHE A 226 6.36 -4.60 11.83
CA PHE A 226 6.29 -3.46 12.74
C PHE A 226 6.80 -2.17 12.10
N ASN A 227 7.99 -2.17 11.51
CA ASN A 227 8.56 -0.94 10.97
C ASN A 227 7.88 -0.51 9.66
N TYR A 228 7.81 -1.43 8.67
CA TYR A 228 7.17 -1.12 7.40
C TYR A 228 5.65 -1.02 7.56
N GLY A 229 5.04 -1.96 8.30
CA GLY A 229 3.61 -1.93 8.64
C GLY A 229 3.24 -0.68 9.41
N GLY A 230 4.02 -0.28 10.41
CA GLY A 230 3.81 0.94 11.19
C GLY A 230 3.98 2.22 10.37
N LEU A 231 5.00 2.30 9.52
CA LEU A 231 5.17 3.41 8.58
C LEU A 231 3.92 3.57 7.69
N MET A 232 3.46 2.47 7.10
CA MET A 232 2.24 2.46 6.26
C MET A 232 0.99 2.81 7.07
N ALA A 233 0.87 2.34 8.31
CA ALA A 233 -0.25 2.66 9.19
C ALA A 233 -0.33 4.16 9.49
N ILE A 234 0.80 4.79 9.79
CA ILE A 234 0.89 6.24 10.03
C ILE A 234 0.57 6.99 8.74
N GLN A 235 1.20 6.65 7.62
CA GLN A 235 1.04 7.35 6.35
C GLN A 235 -0.40 7.26 5.82
N THR A 236 -1.03 6.09 5.90
CA THR A 236 -2.33 5.83 5.23
C THR A 236 -3.54 6.09 6.13
N LEU A 237 -3.32 6.30 7.44
CA LEU A 237 -4.38 6.64 8.38
C LEU A 237 -3.93 7.70 9.41
N TRP A 238 -3.01 7.35 10.33
CA TRP A 238 -2.82 8.09 11.58
C TRP A 238 -2.21 9.47 11.44
N ALA A 239 -1.55 9.77 10.33
CA ALA A 239 -1.03 11.12 10.04
C ALA A 239 -2.17 12.17 9.97
N GLY A 240 -3.32 11.83 9.38
CA GLY A 240 -4.50 12.72 9.33
C GLY A 240 -5.05 13.04 10.73
N PRO A 241 -5.50 12.05 11.50
CA PRO A 241 -5.95 12.24 12.89
C PRO A 241 -4.92 12.93 13.80
N TRP A 242 -3.62 12.63 13.68
CA TRP A 242 -2.58 13.37 14.41
C TRP A 242 -2.62 14.86 14.09
N MET A 243 -2.65 15.23 12.81
CA MET A 243 -2.68 16.64 12.41
C MET A 243 -3.95 17.34 12.90
N THR A 244 -5.11 16.69 12.85
CA THR A 244 -6.36 17.32 13.26
C THR A 244 -6.56 17.32 14.79
N ARG A 245 -6.29 16.21 15.47
CA ARG A 245 -6.59 16.01 16.90
C ARG A 245 -5.47 16.45 17.83
N VAL A 246 -4.22 16.37 17.38
CA VAL A 246 -3.03 16.73 18.19
C VAL A 246 -2.48 18.08 17.78
N ALA A 247 -2.19 18.28 16.49
CA ALA A 247 -1.59 19.53 15.99
C ALA A 247 -2.61 20.65 15.73
N GLY A 248 -3.94 20.38 15.88
CA GLY A 248 -4.99 21.40 15.77
C GLY A 248 -5.26 21.90 14.34
N TYR A 249 -4.89 21.12 13.31
CA TYR A 249 -5.16 21.48 11.93
C TYR A 249 -6.65 21.37 11.59
N THR A 250 -7.12 22.25 10.73
CA THR A 250 -8.44 22.05 10.08
C THR A 250 -8.38 20.84 9.13
N PRO A 251 -9.53 20.23 8.77
CA PRO A 251 -9.55 19.14 7.80
C PRO A 251 -8.84 19.48 6.46
N LEU A 252 -9.00 20.71 5.97
CA LEU A 252 -8.36 21.20 4.76
C LEU A 252 -6.83 21.32 4.95
N GLN A 253 -6.37 21.85 6.07
CA GLN A 253 -4.92 21.93 6.37
C GLN A 253 -4.31 20.53 6.50
N SER A 254 -5.02 19.60 7.13
CA SER A 254 -4.58 18.20 7.25
C SER A 254 -4.46 17.54 5.88
N ALA A 255 -5.48 17.67 5.02
CA ALA A 255 -5.46 17.12 3.67
C ALA A 255 -4.34 17.76 2.80
N THR A 256 -4.11 19.06 2.94
CA THR A 256 -2.99 19.77 2.30
C THR A 256 -1.64 19.25 2.82
N GLY A 257 -1.52 19.01 4.12
CA GLY A 257 -0.35 18.36 4.72
C GLY A 257 -0.08 16.98 4.15
N LEU A 258 -1.11 16.12 4.12
CA LEU A 258 -1.02 14.78 3.51
C LEU A 258 -0.66 14.84 2.02
N PHE A 259 -1.16 15.82 1.28
CA PHE A 259 -0.81 16.03 -0.12
C PHE A 259 0.70 16.30 -0.27
N TRP A 260 1.24 17.26 0.48
CA TRP A 260 2.66 17.61 0.42
C TRP A 260 3.56 16.48 0.94
N ILE A 261 3.14 15.71 1.94
CA ILE A 261 3.83 14.48 2.37
C ILE A 261 3.98 13.52 1.19
N ASN A 262 2.90 13.27 0.43
CA ASN A 262 2.94 12.36 -0.71
C ASN A 262 3.74 12.92 -1.89
N VAL A 263 3.70 14.23 -2.15
CA VAL A 263 4.58 14.90 -3.15
C VAL A 263 6.05 14.70 -2.78
N THR A 264 6.39 14.97 -1.52
CA THR A 264 7.76 14.81 -1.04
C THR A 264 8.24 13.38 -1.13
N MET A 265 7.35 12.41 -0.80
CA MET A 265 7.63 10.98 -0.94
C MET A 265 7.87 10.59 -2.41
N LEU A 266 7.07 11.08 -3.35
CA LEU A 266 7.26 10.84 -4.78
C LEU A 266 8.64 11.31 -5.25
N VAL A 267 8.99 12.55 -4.94
CA VAL A 267 10.29 13.13 -5.28
C VAL A 267 11.43 12.35 -4.62
N SER A 268 11.25 11.98 -3.36
CA SER A 268 12.27 11.25 -2.59
C SER A 268 12.50 9.83 -3.13
N PHE A 269 11.47 9.10 -3.54
CA PHE A 269 11.64 7.80 -4.19
C PHE A 269 12.35 7.91 -5.54
N PHE A 270 12.06 8.98 -6.30
CA PHE A 270 12.78 9.23 -7.55
C PHE A 270 14.27 9.49 -7.29
N LEU A 271 14.60 10.37 -6.34
CA LEU A 271 15.98 10.65 -5.94
C LEU A 271 16.66 9.41 -5.34
N TRP A 272 15.98 8.68 -4.48
CA TRP A 272 16.49 7.46 -3.88
C TRP A 272 16.82 6.40 -4.94
N GLY A 273 15.94 6.19 -5.92
CA GLY A 273 16.20 5.29 -7.05
C GLY A 273 17.44 5.68 -7.86
N TYR A 274 17.70 6.99 -8.00
CA TYR A 274 18.88 7.50 -8.68
C TYR A 274 20.16 7.34 -7.84
N PHE A 275 20.10 7.61 -6.54
CA PHE A 275 21.28 7.58 -5.66
C PHE A 275 21.60 6.20 -5.10
N LEU A 276 20.62 5.32 -4.91
CA LEU A 276 20.81 4.00 -4.29
C LEU A 276 21.89 3.13 -4.99
N PRO A 277 21.94 3.04 -6.33
CA PRO A 277 23.01 2.28 -7.01
C PRO A 277 24.41 2.85 -6.72
N LYS A 278 24.54 4.19 -6.63
CA LYS A 278 25.80 4.87 -6.30
C LYS A 278 26.23 4.58 -4.85
N ILE A 279 25.28 4.63 -3.91
CA ILE A 279 25.50 4.31 -2.50
C ILE A 279 25.94 2.86 -2.33
N SER A 280 25.29 1.94 -3.06
CA SER A 280 25.67 0.53 -3.06
C SER A 280 27.06 0.31 -3.67
N GLY A 281 27.42 1.07 -4.71
CA GLY A 281 28.72 1.02 -5.37
C GLY A 281 29.89 1.44 -4.47
N ILE A 282 29.67 2.28 -3.45
CA ILE A 282 30.69 2.66 -2.45
C ILE A 282 30.67 1.75 -1.20
N GLY A 283 30.08 0.55 -1.29
CA GLY A 283 30.15 -0.49 -0.26
C GLY A 283 29.07 -0.44 0.82
N PHE A 284 28.01 0.35 0.62
CA PHE A 284 26.84 0.31 1.53
C PHE A 284 25.90 -0.83 1.14
N SER A 285 26.03 -1.95 1.85
CA SER A 285 25.08 -3.05 1.72
C SER A 285 23.70 -2.69 2.25
N ALA A 286 22.63 -3.38 1.76
CA ALA A 286 21.26 -3.21 2.28
C ALA A 286 21.20 -3.34 3.80
N LYS A 287 21.92 -4.34 4.38
CA LYS A 287 21.99 -4.52 5.84
C LYS A 287 22.56 -3.31 6.56
N ARG A 288 23.58 -2.64 5.99
CA ARG A 288 24.20 -1.44 6.58
C ARG A 288 23.25 -0.26 6.50
N ILE A 289 22.56 -0.07 5.37
CA ILE A 289 21.55 0.98 5.18
C ILE A 289 20.42 0.81 6.19
N LEU A 290 19.90 -0.40 6.39
CA LEU A 290 18.85 -0.69 7.36
C LEU A 290 19.32 -0.43 8.80
N LYS A 291 20.54 -0.85 9.15
CA LYS A 291 21.10 -0.66 10.50
C LYS A 291 21.29 0.82 10.85
N LEU A 292 21.64 1.67 9.89
CA LEU A 292 21.82 3.10 10.10
C LEU A 292 20.49 3.87 10.01
N GLY A 293 19.56 3.45 9.17
CA GLY A 293 18.28 4.13 8.96
C GLY A 293 17.31 3.98 10.13
N LEU A 294 17.25 2.79 10.76
CA LEU A 294 16.34 2.52 11.87
C LEU A 294 16.49 3.52 13.04
N PRO A 295 17.68 3.77 13.60
CA PRO A 295 17.83 4.74 14.69
C PRO A 295 17.42 6.16 14.28
N ILE A 296 17.66 6.56 13.02
CA ILE A 296 17.26 7.87 12.51
C ILE A 296 15.73 7.98 12.49
N SER A 297 15.04 7.00 11.93
CA SER A 297 13.58 6.96 11.89
C SER A 297 12.97 6.99 13.30
N PHE A 298 13.51 6.20 14.23
CA PHE A 298 13.08 6.18 15.62
C PHE A 298 13.33 7.51 16.33
N SER A 299 14.48 8.14 16.08
CA SER A 299 14.80 9.47 16.65
C SER A 299 13.81 10.53 16.16
N VAL A 300 13.46 10.53 14.88
CA VAL A 300 12.46 11.48 14.35
C VAL A 300 11.07 11.20 14.93
N MET A 301 10.68 9.94 15.08
CA MET A 301 9.43 9.59 15.75
C MET A 301 9.40 10.04 17.20
N LEU A 302 10.50 9.84 17.94
CA LEU A 302 10.63 10.33 19.32
C LEU A 302 10.48 11.84 19.40
N VAL A 303 11.07 12.59 18.47
CA VAL A 303 10.92 14.06 18.39
C VAL A 303 9.46 14.44 18.17
N ILE A 304 8.71 13.74 17.28
CA ILE A 304 7.28 13.98 17.09
C ILE A 304 6.51 13.78 18.39
N ILE A 305 6.76 12.69 19.11
CA ILE A 305 6.09 12.38 20.38
C ILE A 305 6.38 13.45 21.43
N LEU A 306 7.64 13.87 21.54
CA LEU A 306 8.05 14.89 22.53
C LEU A 306 7.41 16.26 22.22
N LEU A 307 7.47 16.72 20.97
CA LEU A 307 6.90 17.99 20.53
C LEU A 307 5.36 18.03 20.62
N GLY A 308 4.69 16.88 20.39
CA GLY A 308 3.23 16.78 20.47
C GLY A 308 2.52 17.77 19.54
N PRO A 309 1.74 18.74 20.08
CA PRO A 309 0.97 19.68 19.24
C PRO A 309 1.82 20.51 18.27
N LYS A 310 3.10 20.71 18.55
CA LYS A 310 4.01 21.43 17.66
C LYS A 310 4.50 20.59 16.48
N ALA A 311 4.29 19.28 16.52
CA ALA A 311 4.70 18.36 15.47
C ALA A 311 3.61 18.23 14.39
N GLY A 312 3.54 19.19 13.48
CA GLY A 312 2.62 19.17 12.33
C GLY A 312 3.14 18.39 11.13
N ALA A 313 2.60 18.69 9.95
CA ALA A 313 2.90 18.01 8.68
C ALA A 313 4.39 17.93 8.36
N PHE A 314 5.18 18.96 8.68
CA PHE A 314 6.62 18.98 8.44
C PHE A 314 7.35 17.82 9.15
N TYR A 315 7.07 17.59 10.42
CA TYR A 315 7.71 16.53 11.20
C TYR A 315 7.29 15.14 10.75
N ILE A 316 6.01 14.98 10.37
CA ILE A 316 5.51 13.72 9.77
C ILE A 316 6.21 13.47 8.44
N THR A 317 6.42 14.51 7.62
CA THR A 317 7.22 14.41 6.39
C THR A 317 8.64 13.93 6.68
N LEU A 318 9.30 14.52 7.67
CA LEU A 318 10.65 14.10 8.09
C LEU A 318 10.69 12.63 8.53
N PHE A 319 9.67 12.17 9.27
CA PHE A 319 9.57 10.77 9.66
C PHE A 319 9.46 9.84 8.44
N ILE A 320 8.60 10.17 7.48
CA ILE A 320 8.42 9.36 6.27
C ILE A 320 9.71 9.36 5.42
N LEU A 321 10.36 10.52 5.28
CA LEU A 321 11.65 10.63 4.60
C LEU A 321 12.75 9.82 5.29
N SER A 322 12.83 9.94 6.61
CA SER A 322 13.80 9.17 7.40
C SER A 322 13.60 7.67 7.32
N SER A 323 12.41 7.22 6.92
CA SER A 323 12.04 5.81 6.77
C SER A 323 12.20 5.27 5.33
N ILE A 324 12.68 6.08 4.38
CA ILE A 324 12.83 5.67 2.96
C ILE A 324 13.78 4.47 2.78
N PHE A 325 14.72 4.28 3.72
CA PHE A 325 15.64 3.14 3.74
C PHE A 325 14.92 1.79 3.79
N LEU A 326 13.67 1.73 4.29
CA LEU A 326 12.87 0.49 4.30
C LEU A 326 12.63 -0.05 2.89
N SER A 327 12.66 0.81 1.88
CA SER A 327 12.47 0.41 0.48
C SER A 327 13.54 -0.56 -0.04
N VAL A 328 14.73 -0.64 0.59
CA VAL A 328 15.77 -1.61 0.21
C VAL A 328 15.47 -3.03 0.71
N THR A 329 14.51 -3.19 1.65
CA THR A 329 14.23 -4.50 2.25
C THR A 329 13.61 -5.48 1.23
N GLN A 330 12.65 -5.03 0.43
CA GLN A 330 12.02 -5.87 -0.60
C GLN A 330 13.03 -6.40 -1.65
N PRO A 331 13.85 -5.55 -2.29
CA PRO A 331 14.92 -6.04 -3.17
C PRO A 331 15.88 -7.00 -2.47
N ALA A 332 16.27 -6.70 -1.22
CA ALA A 332 17.17 -7.56 -0.44
C ALA A 332 16.56 -8.96 -0.19
N VAL A 333 15.26 -9.02 0.12
CA VAL A 333 14.52 -10.29 0.22
C VAL A 333 14.53 -11.02 -1.10
N GLY A 334 14.19 -10.36 -2.22
CA GLY A 334 14.20 -11.00 -3.54
C GLY A 334 15.56 -11.56 -3.93
N LEU A 335 16.63 -10.82 -3.69
CA LEU A 335 18.01 -11.23 -4.00
C LEU A 335 18.57 -12.34 -3.09
N SER A 336 17.95 -12.59 -1.94
CA SER A 336 18.37 -13.65 -1.00
C SER A 336 17.85 -15.03 -1.38
N PHE A 337 17.02 -15.12 -2.41
CA PHE A 337 16.46 -16.37 -2.93
C PHE A 337 16.74 -16.50 -4.43
N SER A 338 16.91 -17.73 -4.89
CA SER A 338 17.15 -18.02 -6.31
C SER A 338 15.84 -18.25 -7.07
N GLY A 339 15.79 -17.80 -8.33
CA GLY A 339 14.77 -18.15 -9.30
C GLY A 339 13.30 -18.06 -8.80
N TYR A 340 12.60 -19.19 -8.84
CA TYR A 340 11.18 -19.30 -8.49
C TYR A 340 10.87 -19.00 -7.01
N SER A 341 11.81 -19.27 -6.11
CA SER A 341 11.67 -18.98 -4.69
C SER A 341 11.65 -17.47 -4.38
N ALA A 342 12.29 -16.65 -5.20
CA ALA A 342 12.30 -15.18 -5.02
C ALA A 342 10.89 -14.57 -5.10
N GLY A 343 10.06 -15.03 -6.04
CA GLY A 343 8.65 -14.58 -6.14
C GLY A 343 7.85 -14.93 -4.90
N LYS A 344 7.99 -16.16 -4.37
CA LYS A 344 7.34 -16.60 -3.14
C LYS A 344 7.82 -15.83 -1.92
N ALA A 345 9.11 -15.50 -1.86
CA ALA A 345 9.68 -14.70 -0.78
C ALA A 345 9.14 -13.26 -0.80
N LEU A 346 9.02 -12.64 -1.98
CA LEU A 346 8.48 -11.29 -2.13
C LEU A 346 6.99 -11.23 -1.77
N THR A 347 6.17 -12.20 -2.18
CA THR A 347 4.75 -12.27 -1.80
C THR A 347 4.56 -12.53 -0.30
N SER A 348 5.41 -13.39 0.30
CA SER A 348 5.42 -13.61 1.75
C SER A 348 5.83 -12.35 2.52
N PHE A 349 6.79 -11.59 2.01
CA PHE A 349 7.19 -10.33 2.64
C PHE A 349 6.13 -9.25 2.50
N ASN A 350 5.45 -9.17 1.34
CA ASN A 350 4.27 -8.31 1.17
C ASN A 350 3.14 -8.67 2.12
N LEU A 351 2.88 -9.97 2.34
CA LEU A 351 1.93 -10.42 3.35
C LEU A 351 2.27 -9.83 4.72
N LEU A 352 3.55 -9.89 5.13
CA LEU A 352 4.00 -9.33 6.42
C LEU A 352 3.77 -7.82 6.50
N ILE A 353 4.08 -7.06 5.44
CA ILE A 353 3.87 -5.61 5.39
C ILE A 353 2.37 -5.28 5.56
N PHE A 354 1.50 -5.92 4.80
CA PHE A 354 0.07 -5.59 4.82
C PHE A 354 -0.64 -6.10 6.08
N ALA A 355 -0.29 -7.29 6.56
CA ALA A 355 -0.75 -7.78 7.85
C ALA A 355 -0.26 -6.89 9.00
N GLY A 356 1.00 -6.47 8.95
CA GLY A 356 1.57 -5.52 9.90
C GLY A 356 0.87 -4.16 9.87
N THR A 357 0.54 -3.66 8.68
CA THR A 357 -0.22 -2.41 8.55
C THR A 357 -1.60 -2.52 9.20
N PHE A 358 -2.33 -3.62 8.97
CA PHE A 358 -3.59 -3.90 9.64
C PHE A 358 -3.44 -3.90 11.16
N ILE A 359 -2.49 -4.69 11.66
CA ILE A 359 -2.24 -4.82 13.10
C ILE A 359 -1.90 -3.46 13.71
N MET A 360 -0.98 -2.71 13.10
CA MET A 360 -0.54 -1.42 13.62
C MET A 360 -1.63 -0.35 13.56
N GLN A 361 -2.46 -0.33 12.52
CA GLN A 361 -3.58 0.61 12.46
C GLN A 361 -4.58 0.37 13.57
N TRP A 362 -4.96 -0.88 13.80
CA TRP A 362 -5.91 -1.23 14.83
C TRP A 362 -5.32 -1.09 16.24
N LEU A 363 -4.09 -1.57 16.46
CA LEU A 363 -3.39 -1.48 17.75
C LEU A 363 -3.22 -0.02 18.21
N MET A 364 -2.81 0.88 17.32
CA MET A 364 -2.71 2.30 17.65
C MET A 364 -4.06 2.89 18.07
N GLY A 365 -5.15 2.51 17.40
CA GLY A 365 -6.50 2.91 17.77
C GLY A 365 -6.90 2.38 19.16
N LEU A 366 -6.64 1.09 19.45
CA LEU A 366 -6.88 0.48 20.75
C LEU A 366 -6.10 1.21 21.86
N VAL A 367 -4.84 1.52 21.64
CA VAL A 367 -4.01 2.26 22.61
C VAL A 367 -4.62 3.64 22.88
N ILE A 368 -5.08 4.36 21.86
CA ILE A 368 -5.73 5.66 22.04
C ILE A 368 -6.97 5.52 22.94
N ASP A 369 -7.84 4.55 22.66
CA ASP A 369 -9.09 4.39 23.39
C ASP A 369 -8.85 3.93 24.84
N ILE A 370 -7.91 2.98 25.06
CA ILE A 370 -7.53 2.51 26.41
C ILE A 370 -7.00 3.68 27.24
N VAL A 371 -6.07 4.46 26.69
CA VAL A 371 -5.42 5.55 27.42
C VAL A 371 -6.44 6.68 27.69
N LYS A 372 -7.36 6.97 26.78
CA LYS A 372 -8.49 7.89 27.02
C LYS A 372 -9.44 7.36 28.09
N GLY A 373 -9.73 6.06 28.05
CA GLY A 373 -10.55 5.38 29.08
C GLY A 373 -9.96 5.43 30.49
N MET A 374 -8.63 5.54 30.59
CA MET A 374 -7.91 5.76 31.86
C MET A 374 -7.99 7.22 32.35
N GLY A 375 -8.69 8.12 31.63
CA GLY A 375 -8.83 9.53 32.01
C GLY A 375 -7.73 10.46 31.51
N HIS A 376 -6.82 9.99 30.68
CA HIS A 376 -5.77 10.83 30.09
C HIS A 376 -6.29 11.69 28.94
N THR A 377 -5.57 12.79 28.66
CA THR A 377 -5.90 13.70 27.56
C THR A 377 -5.75 13.01 26.21
N GLU A 378 -6.51 13.48 25.20
CA GLU A 378 -6.42 12.98 23.83
C GLU A 378 -4.99 13.09 23.26
N ILE A 379 -4.29 14.20 23.56
CA ILE A 379 -2.90 14.41 23.14
C ILE A 379 -1.99 13.32 23.72
N PHE A 380 -2.14 12.99 25.02
CA PHE A 380 -1.33 11.96 25.64
C PHE A 380 -1.66 10.57 25.07
N ALA A 381 -2.92 10.28 24.77
CA ALA A 381 -3.34 9.03 24.16
C ALA A 381 -2.72 8.84 22.76
N PHE A 382 -2.73 9.87 21.92
CA PHE A 382 -2.06 9.81 20.61
C PHE A 382 -0.54 9.67 20.72
N LYS A 383 0.11 10.35 21.68
CA LYS A 383 1.54 10.17 21.95
C LYS A 383 1.87 8.73 22.35
N SER A 384 1.04 8.12 23.20
CA SER A 384 1.19 6.71 23.61
C SER A 384 1.03 5.77 22.43
N ALA A 385 0.06 6.01 21.54
CA ALA A 385 -0.13 5.21 20.33
C ALA A 385 1.06 5.31 19.37
N PHE A 386 1.63 6.50 19.16
CA PHE A 386 2.82 6.67 18.34
C PHE A 386 4.07 6.04 18.97
N SER A 387 4.11 5.94 20.30
CA SER A 387 5.20 5.25 21.01
C SER A 387 5.25 3.74 20.73
N VAL A 388 4.11 3.13 20.31
CA VAL A 388 4.08 1.71 19.87
C VAL A 388 5.05 1.47 18.71
N PHE A 389 5.30 2.49 17.87
CA PHE A 389 6.27 2.38 16.77
C PHE A 389 7.73 2.26 17.25
N LEU A 390 8.03 2.69 18.48
CA LEU A 390 9.39 2.69 19.04
C LEU A 390 9.75 1.39 19.77
N ILE A 391 8.75 0.53 20.01
CA ILE A 391 8.89 -0.76 20.69
C ILE A 391 9.10 -1.88 19.67
#